data_1c5f3d11c557ec55c4e784c1f6eaa833
#
_entry.id   1c5f3d11c557ec55c4e784c1f6eaa833
#
_cell.length_a   1.000
_cell.length_b   1.000
_cell.length_c   1.000
_cell.angle_alpha   90.00
_cell.angle_beta   90.00
_cell.angle_gamma   90.00
#
_symmetry.space_group_name_H-M   'P 1'
#
loop_
_entity.id
_entity.type
_entity.pdbx_description
1 polymer ?
#
loop_
_entity_poly.entity_id
_entity_poly.type
_entity_poly.pdbx_seq_one_letter_code
_entity_poly.pdbx_strand_id
1 'polypeptide(L)'
;MAAEPKTKIKSAAVTEAKPREAVARPAAKARKRPVKEQQRADKMEQILDAAEYLFSVHGLYGVTLKDVAQKVGVHHTLLNYYFTDKKTLFDAVIGRRAGVTSGLRMKALDEYEAASAGKPTVEGALRAFLDTDLDLYSEGGESWKNYGALGALVSNTTYGAELMDLHFDPVVLRLIDLLKKALPDCAEEDIFWGYHFVTGALMLTLARTGRIDRLSGGLCNSDDYGAVKDRMAGFMAAGFMSICKPGKGAAG
;
A
#
# COMPACT_ATOMS: atom_id res chain seq x y z
N MET A 1 -74.67 -36.16 -8.99
CA MET A 1 -75.45 -35.77 -7.76
C MET A 1 -74.52 -35.75 -6.57
N ALA A 2 -74.62 -34.69 -5.80
CA ALA A 2 -74.06 -34.37 -4.50
C ALA A 2 -73.08 -33.16 -4.62
N ALA A 3 -73.48 -32.21 -4.28
CA ALA A 3 -73.80 -31.02 -3.48
C ALA A 3 -72.55 -30.47 -2.83
N GLU A 4 -72.15 -29.20 -3.21
CA GLU A 4 -71.22 -28.36 -2.50
C GLU A 4 -71.85 -27.81 -1.22
N PRO A 5 -71.03 -27.51 -0.17
CA PRO A 5 -71.43 -26.53 0.82
C PRO A 5 -70.61 -25.23 0.67
N LYS A 6 -71.34 -24.15 0.57
CA LYS A 6 -70.87 -22.74 0.63
C LYS A 6 -70.37 -22.41 2.02
N THR A 7 -69.13 -22.03 2.16
CA THR A 7 -68.59 -21.43 3.39
C THR A 7 -68.45 -19.91 3.23
N LYS A 8 -69.15 -19.17 4.06
CA LYS A 8 -69.15 -17.72 4.15
C LYS A 8 -67.79 -17.21 4.72
N ILE A 9 -67.12 -16.37 3.98
CA ILE A 9 -65.95 -15.63 4.47
C ILE A 9 -66.45 -14.33 5.12
N LYS A 10 -66.18 -14.21 6.43
CA LYS A 10 -66.38 -12.95 7.19
C LYS A 10 -65.25 -11.99 6.86
N SER A 11 -65.61 -10.78 6.39
CA SER A 11 -64.75 -9.62 6.23
C SER A 11 -64.22 -9.20 7.62
N ALA A 12 -62.92 -9.22 7.79
CA ALA A 12 -62.23 -8.60 8.91
C ALA A 12 -61.66 -7.26 8.48
N ALA A 13 -62.02 -6.23 9.20
CA ALA A 13 -61.59 -4.83 8.99
C ALA A 13 -60.09 -4.68 9.16
N VAL A 14 -59.43 -4.11 8.12
CA VAL A 14 -58.02 -3.72 8.19
C VAL A 14 -57.93 -2.39 8.96
N THR A 15 -57.32 -2.47 10.13
CA THR A 15 -56.98 -1.29 10.93
C THR A 15 -55.65 -0.74 10.43
N GLU A 16 -55.62 0.45 9.84
CA GLU A 16 -54.43 1.17 9.42
C GLU A 16 -53.56 1.49 10.64
N ALA A 17 -52.38 0.92 10.67
CA ALA A 17 -51.34 1.26 11.63
C ALA A 17 -50.53 2.48 11.15
N LYS A 18 -50.54 3.57 11.91
CA LYS A 18 -49.71 4.75 11.68
C LYS A 18 -48.23 4.40 11.66
N PRO A 19 -47.40 5.04 10.79
CA PRO A 19 -45.95 4.81 10.77
C PRO A 19 -45.32 5.32 12.08
N ARG A 20 -44.57 4.47 12.75
CA ARG A 20 -43.71 4.88 13.87
C ARG A 20 -42.53 5.69 13.33
N GLU A 21 -42.42 6.94 13.76
CA GLU A 21 -41.22 7.75 13.57
C GLU A 21 -39.98 7.01 14.07
N ALA A 22 -39.01 6.86 13.18
CA ALA A 22 -37.69 6.31 13.52
C ALA A 22 -36.94 7.34 14.38
N VAL A 23 -36.87 7.10 15.66
CA VAL A 23 -36.01 7.86 16.58
C VAL A 23 -34.56 7.62 16.18
N ALA A 24 -33.92 8.64 15.62
CA ALA A 24 -32.50 8.63 15.29
C ALA A 24 -31.66 8.32 16.55
N ARG A 25 -30.93 7.21 16.54
CA ARG A 25 -29.97 6.89 17.60
C ARG A 25 -28.86 7.96 17.59
N PRO A 26 -28.56 8.58 18.75
CA PRO A 26 -27.46 9.53 18.80
C PRO A 26 -26.15 8.84 18.46
N ALA A 27 -25.35 9.46 17.58
CA ALA A 27 -24.02 9.01 17.21
C ALA A 27 -23.18 8.77 18.47
N ALA A 28 -22.60 7.59 18.59
CA ALA A 28 -21.76 7.20 19.72
C ALA A 28 -20.60 8.19 19.82
N LYS A 29 -20.56 9.02 20.89
CA LYS A 29 -19.42 9.88 21.21
C LYS A 29 -18.18 9.01 21.33
N ALA A 30 -17.16 9.30 20.52
CA ALA A 30 -15.87 8.65 20.61
C ALA A 30 -15.35 8.73 22.06
N ARG A 31 -15.20 7.59 22.72
CA ARG A 31 -14.69 7.49 24.10
C ARG A 31 -13.25 8.02 24.09
N LYS A 32 -12.97 9.12 24.78
CA LYS A 32 -11.59 9.57 25.02
C LYS A 32 -10.84 8.46 25.75
N ARG A 33 -9.73 7.97 25.15
CA ARG A 33 -8.86 6.98 25.78
C ARG A 33 -8.34 7.50 27.12
N PRO A 34 -8.20 6.64 28.16
CA PRO A 34 -7.58 7.04 29.42
C PRO A 34 -6.21 7.63 29.18
N VAL A 35 -5.82 8.65 29.91
CA VAL A 35 -4.55 9.39 29.73
C VAL A 35 -3.33 8.46 29.69
N LYS A 36 -3.31 7.41 30.50
CA LYS A 36 -2.22 6.41 30.50
C LYS A 36 -2.15 5.59 29.21
N GLU A 37 -3.30 5.28 28.60
CA GLU A 37 -3.35 4.53 27.34
C GLU A 37 -2.87 5.40 26.17
N GLN A 38 -3.22 6.68 26.18
CA GLN A 38 -2.72 7.63 25.20
C GLN A 38 -1.20 7.81 25.31
N GLN A 39 -0.67 8.00 26.53
CA GLN A 39 0.77 8.11 26.77
C GLN A 39 1.56 6.86 26.31
N ARG A 40 0.97 5.67 26.46
CA ARG A 40 1.58 4.42 25.96
C ARG A 40 1.57 4.37 24.44
N ALA A 41 0.48 4.78 23.80
CA ALA A 41 0.39 4.86 22.35
C ALA A 41 1.40 5.87 21.78
N ASP A 42 1.46 7.07 22.37
CA ASP A 42 2.42 8.11 21.95
C ASP A 42 3.88 7.64 22.11
N LYS A 43 4.19 6.90 23.18
CA LYS A 43 5.51 6.34 23.39
C LYS A 43 5.83 5.23 22.38
N MET A 44 4.87 4.41 22.02
CA MET A 44 5.02 3.38 20.98
C MET A 44 5.34 4.02 19.63
N GLU A 45 4.60 5.08 19.24
CA GLU A 45 4.87 5.82 18.01
C GLU A 45 6.28 6.40 17.99
N GLN A 46 6.75 7.00 19.10
CA GLN A 46 8.13 7.50 19.22
C GLN A 46 9.18 6.39 19.03
N ILE A 47 8.93 5.20 19.57
CA ILE A 47 9.79 4.04 19.39
C ILE A 47 9.84 3.60 17.93
N LEU A 48 8.68 3.49 17.30
CA LEU A 48 8.56 3.07 15.90
C LEU A 48 9.21 4.09 14.95
N ASP A 49 9.03 5.39 15.19
CA ASP A 49 9.67 6.45 14.40
C ASP A 49 11.20 6.43 14.53
N ALA A 50 11.70 6.25 15.74
CA ALA A 50 13.15 6.14 15.99
C ALA A 50 13.73 4.89 15.34
N ALA A 51 13.03 3.76 15.41
CA ALA A 51 13.41 2.51 14.78
C ALA A 51 13.40 2.61 13.26
N GLU A 52 12.35 3.21 12.68
CA GLU A 52 12.20 3.44 11.24
C GLU A 52 13.40 4.24 10.70
N TYR A 53 13.73 5.35 11.36
CA TYR A 53 14.90 6.14 10.99
C TYR A 53 16.21 5.33 11.09
N LEU A 54 16.47 4.65 12.21
CA LEU A 54 17.70 3.89 12.37
C LEU A 54 17.81 2.75 11.36
N PHE A 55 16.73 2.03 11.11
CA PHE A 55 16.71 0.95 10.13
C PHE A 55 16.86 1.46 8.69
N SER A 56 16.32 2.63 8.35
CA SER A 56 16.49 3.21 7.03
C SER A 56 17.93 3.59 6.71
N VAL A 57 18.71 3.95 7.74
CA VAL A 57 20.12 4.36 7.58
C VAL A 57 21.08 3.18 7.71
N HIS A 58 20.85 2.27 8.67
CA HIS A 58 21.80 1.24 9.06
C HIS A 58 21.36 -0.19 8.73
N GLY A 59 20.14 -0.35 8.19
CA GLY A 59 19.55 -1.66 7.89
C GLY A 59 19.20 -2.46 9.14
N LEU A 60 18.54 -3.61 8.92
CA LEU A 60 18.15 -4.50 10.03
C LEU A 60 19.33 -4.94 10.90
N TYR A 61 20.45 -5.28 10.26
CA TYR A 61 21.59 -5.85 10.99
C TYR A 61 22.47 -4.81 11.69
N GLY A 62 22.44 -3.55 11.26
CA GLY A 62 23.22 -2.46 11.82
C GLY A 62 22.61 -1.79 13.06
N VAL A 63 21.42 -2.20 13.50
CA VAL A 63 20.66 -1.59 14.62
C VAL A 63 20.40 -2.62 15.72
N THR A 64 20.44 -2.17 16.97
CA THR A 64 20.03 -2.96 18.15
C THR A 64 18.85 -2.29 18.87
N LEU A 65 18.11 -3.05 19.69
CA LEU A 65 17.06 -2.47 20.55
C LEU A 65 17.62 -1.39 21.48
N LYS A 66 18.90 -1.53 21.90
CA LYS A 66 19.58 -0.54 22.75
C LYS A 66 19.76 0.79 22.01
N ASP A 67 20.12 0.76 20.73
CA ASP A 67 20.29 1.98 19.90
C ASP A 67 18.97 2.73 19.77
N VAL A 68 17.88 2.01 19.54
CA VAL A 68 16.53 2.59 19.49
C VAL A 68 16.15 3.19 20.86
N ALA A 69 16.39 2.47 21.95
CA ALA A 69 16.11 2.97 23.31
C ALA A 69 16.87 4.26 23.59
N GLN A 70 18.14 4.31 23.23
CA GLN A 70 19.01 5.48 23.39
C GLN A 70 18.48 6.67 22.57
N LYS A 71 18.06 6.44 21.33
CA LYS A 71 17.51 7.48 20.44
C LYS A 71 16.21 8.09 21.00
N VAL A 72 15.35 7.26 21.58
CA VAL A 72 14.06 7.70 22.20
C VAL A 72 14.26 8.30 23.60
N GLY A 73 15.43 8.11 24.23
CA GLY A 73 15.70 8.56 25.59
C GLY A 73 14.98 7.71 26.66
N VAL A 74 14.85 6.40 26.43
CA VAL A 74 14.23 5.46 27.36
C VAL A 74 15.19 4.36 27.78
N HIS A 75 14.89 3.69 28.90
CA HIS A 75 15.66 2.54 29.33
C HIS A 75 15.38 1.34 28.39
N HIS A 76 16.41 0.57 28.03
CA HIS A 76 16.30 -0.54 27.09
C HIS A 76 15.32 -1.64 27.51
N THR A 77 15.09 -1.81 28.82
CA THR A 77 14.07 -2.75 29.36
C THR A 77 12.67 -2.43 28.86
N LEU A 78 12.38 -1.18 28.55
CA LEU A 78 11.07 -0.81 28.00
C LEU A 78 10.88 -1.39 26.59
N LEU A 79 11.92 -1.37 25.76
CA LEU A 79 11.85 -1.97 24.44
C LEU A 79 11.72 -3.49 24.51
N ASN A 80 12.49 -4.13 25.41
CA ASN A 80 12.37 -5.58 25.65
C ASN A 80 10.98 -5.99 26.19
N TYR A 81 10.27 -5.08 26.83
CA TYR A 81 8.90 -5.31 27.27
C TYR A 81 7.90 -5.29 26.07
N TYR A 82 8.12 -4.42 25.08
CA TYR A 82 7.24 -4.31 23.92
C TYR A 82 7.61 -5.27 22.79
N PHE A 83 8.89 -5.55 22.61
CA PHE A 83 9.42 -6.32 21.50
C PHE A 83 10.32 -7.44 22.00
N THR A 84 9.94 -8.69 21.67
CA THR A 84 10.71 -9.88 22.06
C THR A 84 12.14 -9.81 21.52
N ASP A 85 12.31 -9.28 20.33
CA ASP A 85 13.58 -9.12 19.64
C ASP A 85 13.55 -7.97 18.62
N LYS A 86 14.68 -7.75 18.00
CA LYS A 86 14.84 -6.73 16.96
C LYS A 86 14.00 -7.00 15.72
N LYS A 87 13.78 -8.26 15.35
CA LYS A 87 12.99 -8.66 14.21
C LYS A 87 11.54 -8.26 14.41
N THR A 88 10.99 -8.55 15.58
CA THR A 88 9.62 -8.14 15.96
C THR A 88 9.42 -6.63 15.89
N LEU A 89 10.41 -5.83 16.33
CA LEU A 89 10.36 -4.38 16.18
C LEU A 89 10.39 -3.96 14.70
N PHE A 90 11.24 -4.61 13.91
CA PHE A 90 11.37 -4.33 12.48
C PHE A 90 10.08 -4.62 11.72
N ASP A 91 9.44 -5.79 11.99
CA ASP A 91 8.16 -6.18 11.40
C ASP A 91 7.05 -5.16 11.76
N ALA A 92 7.06 -4.68 13.01
CA ALA A 92 6.12 -3.66 13.44
C ALA A 92 6.33 -2.31 12.72
N VAL A 93 7.58 -1.92 12.45
CA VAL A 93 7.91 -0.71 11.68
C VAL A 93 7.40 -0.83 10.25
N ILE A 94 7.67 -1.94 9.57
CA ILE A 94 7.19 -2.15 8.20
C ILE A 94 5.65 -2.22 8.18
N GLY A 95 5.05 -3.06 9.02
CA GLY A 95 3.60 -3.29 9.04
C GLY A 95 2.77 -2.04 9.35
N ARG A 96 3.30 -1.11 10.16
CA ARG A 96 2.63 0.15 10.51
C ARG A 96 2.19 0.96 9.30
N ARG A 97 3.03 1.03 8.27
CA ARG A 97 2.80 1.84 7.08
C ARG A 97 2.37 1.04 5.86
N ALA A 98 2.74 -0.22 5.79
CA ALA A 98 2.41 -1.09 4.68
C ALA A 98 0.90 -1.18 4.42
N GLY A 99 0.10 -1.24 5.49
CA GLY A 99 -1.36 -1.22 5.37
C GLY A 99 -1.91 0.08 4.77
N VAL A 100 -1.27 1.21 5.05
CA VAL A 100 -1.66 2.52 4.49
C VAL A 100 -1.32 2.57 3.00
N THR A 101 -0.07 2.26 2.63
CA THR A 101 0.37 2.29 1.22
C THR A 101 -0.39 1.29 0.37
N SER A 102 -0.53 0.03 0.81
CA SER A 102 -1.28 -0.99 0.09
C SER A 102 -2.76 -0.62 -0.06
N GLY A 103 -3.38 -0.06 0.99
CA GLY A 103 -4.78 0.38 0.94
C GLY A 103 -5.01 1.52 -0.04
N LEU A 104 -4.13 2.52 -0.05
CA LEU A 104 -4.21 3.65 -0.98
C LEU A 104 -3.99 3.21 -2.44
N ARG A 105 -3.00 2.36 -2.68
CA ARG A 105 -2.77 1.78 -4.01
C ARG A 105 -3.95 0.95 -4.50
N MET A 106 -4.49 0.07 -3.66
CA MET A 106 -5.67 -0.74 -4.01
C MET A 106 -6.83 0.15 -4.43
N LYS A 107 -7.13 1.17 -3.61
CA LYS A 107 -8.18 2.14 -3.91
C LYS A 107 -7.93 2.87 -5.24
N ALA A 108 -6.71 3.35 -5.49
CA ALA A 108 -6.38 4.05 -6.73
C ALA A 108 -6.50 3.15 -7.97
N LEU A 109 -6.12 1.87 -7.87
CA LEU A 109 -6.28 0.90 -8.94
C LEU A 109 -7.76 0.61 -9.24
N ASP A 110 -8.61 0.47 -8.20
CA ASP A 110 -10.04 0.23 -8.36
C ASP A 110 -10.75 1.46 -8.96
N GLU A 111 -10.42 2.66 -8.51
CA GLU A 111 -10.94 3.91 -9.05
C GLU A 111 -10.52 4.10 -10.52
N TYR A 112 -9.27 3.79 -10.85
CA TYR A 112 -8.77 3.83 -12.23
C TYR A 112 -9.50 2.84 -13.12
N GLU A 113 -9.69 1.58 -12.69
CA GLU A 113 -10.43 0.59 -13.47
C GLU A 113 -11.86 1.05 -13.73
N ALA A 114 -12.56 1.54 -12.72
CA ALA A 114 -13.90 2.07 -12.86
C ALA A 114 -13.97 3.23 -13.88
N ALA A 115 -12.99 4.14 -13.86
CA ALA A 115 -12.92 5.27 -14.76
C ALA A 115 -12.53 4.89 -16.20
N SER A 116 -11.81 3.78 -16.39
CA SER A 116 -11.31 3.33 -17.70
C SER A 116 -12.38 2.74 -18.63
N ALA A 117 -13.61 2.59 -18.13
CA ALA A 117 -14.75 2.00 -18.86
C ALA A 117 -14.41 0.63 -19.50
N GLY A 118 -13.64 -0.20 -18.80
CA GLY A 118 -13.22 -1.53 -19.24
C GLY A 118 -12.08 -1.54 -20.26
N LYS A 119 -11.43 -0.40 -20.51
CA LYS A 119 -10.29 -0.25 -21.43
C LYS A 119 -9.08 0.36 -20.71
N PRO A 120 -8.49 -0.33 -19.74
CA PRO A 120 -7.31 0.18 -19.05
C PRO A 120 -6.12 0.29 -20.01
N THR A 121 -5.26 1.26 -19.77
CA THR A 121 -3.96 1.40 -20.44
C THR A 121 -2.84 1.02 -19.47
N VAL A 122 -1.70 0.59 -20.01
CA VAL A 122 -0.52 0.27 -19.20
C VAL A 122 -0.07 1.48 -18.38
N GLU A 123 0.04 2.65 -19.03
CA GLU A 123 0.45 3.87 -18.34
C GLU A 123 -0.53 4.28 -17.24
N GLY A 124 -1.83 4.20 -17.49
CA GLY A 124 -2.83 4.56 -16.50
C GLY A 124 -2.82 3.64 -15.29
N ALA A 125 -2.67 2.31 -15.49
CA ALA A 125 -2.53 1.36 -14.40
C ALA A 125 -1.25 1.59 -13.58
N LEU A 126 -0.13 1.88 -14.25
CA LEU A 126 1.13 2.21 -13.60
C LEU A 126 1.05 3.52 -12.82
N ARG A 127 0.40 4.56 -13.36
CA ARG A 127 0.16 5.81 -12.62
C ARG A 127 -0.66 5.58 -11.36
N ALA A 128 -1.77 4.86 -11.45
CA ALA A 128 -2.60 4.55 -10.29
C ALA A 128 -1.81 3.81 -9.19
N PHE A 129 -0.86 2.95 -9.57
CA PHE A 129 -0.02 2.20 -8.63
C PHE A 129 1.14 3.03 -8.06
N LEU A 130 1.85 3.81 -8.89
CA LEU A 130 3.08 4.49 -8.52
C LEU A 130 2.84 5.85 -7.89
N ASP A 131 1.93 6.66 -8.46
CA ASP A 131 1.74 8.06 -8.08
C ASP A 131 1.27 8.19 -6.63
N THR A 132 0.46 7.25 -6.15
CA THR A 132 -0.02 7.19 -4.77
C THR A 132 1.11 7.18 -3.74
N ASP A 133 2.13 6.37 -3.97
CA ASP A 133 3.29 6.29 -3.07
C ASP A 133 4.22 7.50 -3.25
N LEU A 134 4.46 7.92 -4.50
CA LEU A 134 5.30 9.07 -4.79
C LEU A 134 4.74 10.34 -4.13
N ASP A 135 3.40 10.51 -4.11
CA ASP A 135 2.75 11.61 -3.41
C ASP A 135 2.95 11.50 -1.88
N LEU A 136 2.79 10.31 -1.29
CA LEU A 136 3.07 10.09 0.14
C LEU A 136 4.52 10.44 0.50
N TYR A 137 5.49 10.05 -0.32
CA TYR A 137 6.90 10.32 -0.06
C TYR A 137 7.26 11.79 -0.30
N SER A 138 6.57 12.46 -1.21
CA SER A 138 6.75 13.89 -1.47
C SER A 138 6.14 14.75 -0.37
N GLU A 139 4.91 14.48 0.02
CA GLU A 139 4.08 15.34 0.88
C GLU A 139 4.10 14.93 2.34
N GLY A 140 4.35 13.66 2.65
CA GLY A 140 4.26 13.08 3.99
C GLY A 140 5.46 13.36 4.90
N GLY A 141 6.44 14.17 4.43
CA GLY A 141 7.61 14.57 5.20
C GLY A 141 8.69 13.48 5.31
N GLU A 142 9.73 13.79 6.10
CA GLU A 142 10.95 12.97 6.18
C GLU A 142 10.68 11.54 6.67
N SER A 143 9.69 11.36 7.53
CA SER A 143 9.31 10.03 8.04
C SER A 143 8.82 9.10 6.92
N TRP A 144 7.99 9.58 5.97
CA TRP A 144 7.59 8.80 4.82
C TRP A 144 8.75 8.50 3.86
N LYS A 145 9.66 9.46 3.69
CA LYS A 145 10.89 9.25 2.90
C LYS A 145 11.79 8.18 3.52
N ASN A 146 11.93 8.17 4.85
CA ASN A 146 12.66 7.12 5.57
C ASN A 146 12.01 5.75 5.37
N TYR A 147 10.68 5.67 5.42
CA TYR A 147 9.97 4.43 5.13
C TYR A 147 10.20 3.93 3.70
N GLY A 148 10.15 4.83 2.71
CA GLY A 148 10.48 4.49 1.31
C GLY A 148 11.90 3.95 1.16
N ALA A 149 12.89 4.62 1.77
CA ALA A 149 14.29 4.19 1.77
C ALA A 149 14.47 2.84 2.49
N LEU A 150 13.75 2.62 3.60
CA LEU A 150 13.73 1.34 4.29
C LEU A 150 13.14 0.23 3.40
N GLY A 151 12.03 0.49 2.73
CA GLY A 151 11.44 -0.45 1.77
C GLY A 151 12.41 -0.84 0.66
N ALA A 152 13.12 0.14 0.09
CA ALA A 152 14.15 -0.10 -0.92
C ALA A 152 15.31 -0.97 -0.41
N LEU A 153 15.75 -0.73 0.82
CA LEU A 153 16.82 -1.52 1.44
C LEU A 153 16.40 -2.97 1.70
N VAL A 154 15.18 -3.14 2.20
CA VAL A 154 14.61 -4.45 2.59
C VAL A 154 14.33 -5.32 1.38
N SER A 155 13.78 -4.74 0.30
CA SER A 155 13.42 -5.47 -0.94
C SER A 155 14.59 -6.21 -1.60
N ASN A 156 15.83 -5.90 -1.22
CA ASN A 156 17.04 -6.57 -1.72
C ASN A 156 17.52 -7.73 -0.81
N THR A 157 16.70 -8.19 0.13
CA THR A 157 17.03 -9.29 1.04
C THR A 157 15.97 -10.39 0.97
N THR A 158 16.36 -11.66 1.21
CA THR A 158 15.41 -12.79 1.27
C THR A 158 14.33 -12.56 2.32
N TYR A 159 14.71 -12.05 3.50
CA TYR A 159 13.75 -11.72 4.55
C TYR A 159 12.79 -10.59 4.13
N GLY A 160 13.30 -9.62 3.39
CA GLY A 160 12.46 -8.56 2.84
C GLY A 160 11.46 -9.05 1.81
N ALA A 161 11.83 -10.03 0.99
CA ALA A 161 10.90 -10.66 0.06
C ALA A 161 9.70 -11.25 0.80
N GLU A 162 9.90 -12.00 1.91
CA GLU A 162 8.82 -12.53 2.73
C GLU A 162 7.88 -11.42 3.29
N LEU A 163 8.44 -10.27 3.66
CA LEU A 163 7.65 -9.12 4.10
C LEU A 163 6.89 -8.45 2.96
N MET A 164 7.49 -8.39 1.77
CA MET A 164 6.81 -7.87 0.57
C MET A 164 5.63 -8.77 0.20
N ASP A 165 5.82 -10.09 0.17
CA ASP A 165 4.76 -11.07 -0.08
C ASP A 165 3.59 -10.86 0.91
N LEU A 166 3.89 -10.75 2.19
CA LEU A 166 2.88 -10.59 3.24
C LEU A 166 2.04 -9.31 3.09
N HIS A 167 2.68 -8.20 2.75
CA HIS A 167 2.04 -6.89 2.83
C HIS A 167 1.60 -6.31 1.49
N PHE A 168 2.22 -6.72 0.38
CA PHE A 168 2.03 -6.07 -0.90
C PHE A 168 1.50 -6.97 -2.02
N ASP A 169 1.61 -8.30 -1.92
CA ASP A 169 1.14 -9.21 -2.97
C ASP A 169 -0.30 -8.94 -3.43
N PRO A 170 -1.28 -8.72 -2.55
CA PRO A 170 -2.65 -8.47 -3.02
C PRO A 170 -2.76 -7.26 -3.95
N VAL A 171 -2.05 -6.17 -3.65
CA VAL A 171 -2.10 -4.96 -4.49
C VAL A 171 -1.23 -5.10 -5.74
N VAL A 172 -0.15 -5.85 -5.67
CA VAL A 172 0.67 -6.19 -6.84
C VAL A 172 -0.11 -7.06 -7.83
N LEU A 173 -0.77 -8.11 -7.35
CA LEU A 173 -1.61 -8.97 -8.19
C LEU A 173 -2.76 -8.19 -8.82
N ARG A 174 -3.31 -7.22 -8.10
CA ARG A 174 -4.33 -6.31 -8.64
C ARG A 174 -3.80 -5.45 -9.81
N LEU A 175 -2.57 -4.93 -9.70
CA LEU A 175 -1.90 -4.24 -10.80
C LEU A 175 -1.68 -5.20 -12.00
N ILE A 176 -1.17 -6.40 -11.74
CA ILE A 176 -0.95 -7.43 -12.76
C ILE A 176 -2.24 -7.74 -13.53
N ASP A 177 -3.38 -7.84 -12.85
CA ASP A 177 -4.68 -8.05 -13.49
C ASP A 177 -5.06 -6.90 -14.45
N LEU A 178 -4.79 -5.67 -14.06
CA LEU A 178 -5.03 -4.51 -14.95
C LEU A 178 -4.06 -4.49 -16.14
N LEU A 179 -2.80 -4.85 -15.93
CA LEU A 179 -1.82 -4.96 -17.02
C LEU A 179 -2.20 -6.06 -18.00
N LYS A 180 -2.69 -7.23 -17.54
CA LYS A 180 -3.22 -8.30 -18.41
C LYS A 180 -4.41 -7.82 -19.22
N LYS A 181 -5.29 -7.03 -18.64
CA LYS A 181 -6.44 -6.43 -19.39
C LYS A 181 -5.98 -5.40 -20.42
N ALA A 182 -4.93 -4.63 -20.11
CA ALA A 182 -4.37 -3.63 -21.03
C ALA A 182 -3.56 -4.26 -22.17
N LEU A 183 -3.02 -5.46 -21.96
CA LEU A 183 -2.12 -6.18 -22.87
C LEU A 183 -2.58 -7.63 -23.08
N PRO A 184 -3.78 -7.87 -23.67
CA PRO A 184 -4.38 -9.19 -23.74
C PRO A 184 -3.55 -10.21 -24.55
N ASP A 185 -2.72 -9.73 -25.48
CA ASP A 185 -1.87 -10.58 -26.35
C ASP A 185 -0.43 -10.72 -25.82
N CYS A 186 -0.11 -10.17 -24.66
CA CYS A 186 1.20 -10.28 -24.04
C CYS A 186 1.35 -11.63 -23.33
N ALA A 187 2.51 -12.25 -23.44
CA ALA A 187 2.81 -13.42 -22.63
C ALA A 187 2.80 -13.05 -21.14
N GLU A 188 2.20 -13.89 -20.31
CA GLU A 188 2.09 -13.64 -18.88
C GLU A 188 3.46 -13.46 -18.22
N GLU A 189 4.44 -14.23 -18.64
CA GLU A 189 5.84 -14.13 -18.20
C GLU A 189 6.40 -12.73 -18.43
N ASP A 190 6.15 -12.12 -19.61
CA ASP A 190 6.63 -10.77 -19.94
C ASP A 190 5.97 -9.70 -19.07
N ILE A 191 4.70 -9.88 -18.66
CA ILE A 191 4.02 -8.99 -17.72
C ILE A 191 4.71 -9.03 -16.36
N PHE A 192 5.06 -10.20 -15.84
CA PHE A 192 5.80 -10.32 -14.57
C PHE A 192 7.21 -9.74 -14.66
N TRP A 193 7.93 -9.94 -15.76
CA TRP A 193 9.23 -9.31 -15.99
C TRP A 193 9.10 -7.78 -16.05
N GLY A 194 8.09 -7.26 -16.73
CA GLY A 194 7.81 -5.83 -16.78
C GLY A 194 7.56 -5.26 -15.38
N TYR A 195 6.74 -5.94 -14.56
CA TYR A 195 6.53 -5.58 -13.16
C TYR A 195 7.83 -5.60 -12.35
N HIS A 196 8.66 -6.63 -12.53
CA HIS A 196 9.97 -6.71 -11.86
C HIS A 196 10.86 -5.50 -12.18
N PHE A 197 10.89 -5.05 -13.45
CA PHE A 197 11.63 -3.84 -13.84
C PHE A 197 11.04 -2.56 -13.23
N VAL A 198 9.71 -2.44 -13.17
CA VAL A 198 9.03 -1.33 -12.48
C VAL A 198 9.44 -1.28 -11.01
N THR A 199 9.42 -2.42 -10.33
CA THR A 199 9.82 -2.52 -8.92
C THR A 199 11.28 -2.13 -8.72
N GLY A 200 12.20 -2.61 -9.60
CA GLY A 200 13.61 -2.23 -9.55
C GLY A 200 13.83 -0.73 -9.69
N ALA A 201 13.14 -0.08 -10.62
CA ALA A 201 13.23 1.36 -10.82
C ALA A 201 12.65 2.14 -9.63
N LEU A 202 11.51 1.70 -9.09
CA LEU A 202 10.90 2.32 -7.91
C LEU A 202 11.81 2.19 -6.69
N MET A 203 12.34 1.01 -6.41
CA MET A 203 13.22 0.79 -5.26
C MET A 203 14.51 1.61 -5.36
N LEU A 204 15.14 1.70 -6.54
CA LEU A 204 16.31 2.55 -6.73
C LEU A 204 15.99 4.04 -6.52
N THR A 205 14.82 4.49 -6.93
CA THR A 205 14.35 5.86 -6.69
C THR A 205 14.17 6.13 -5.19
N LEU A 206 13.49 5.23 -4.48
CA LEU A 206 13.20 5.37 -3.05
C LEU A 206 14.46 5.26 -2.18
N ALA A 207 15.52 4.61 -2.65
CA ALA A 207 16.80 4.51 -1.95
C ALA A 207 17.51 5.86 -1.76
N ARG A 208 17.15 6.91 -2.53
CA ARG A 208 17.64 8.29 -2.39
C ARG A 208 19.17 8.39 -2.25
N THR A 209 19.89 7.66 -3.10
CA THR A 209 21.35 7.54 -2.94
C THR A 209 22.13 8.81 -3.31
N GLY A 210 21.49 9.82 -3.87
CA GLY A 210 22.12 11.01 -4.44
C GLY A 210 23.04 10.71 -5.63
N ARG A 211 22.99 9.48 -6.18
CA ARG A 211 23.84 9.11 -7.31
C ARG A 211 23.49 9.85 -8.60
N ILE A 212 22.19 9.98 -8.87
CA ILE A 212 21.73 10.70 -10.08
C ILE A 212 22.09 12.18 -10.02
N ASP A 213 22.04 12.78 -8.83
CA ASP A 213 22.41 14.20 -8.62
C ASP A 213 23.86 14.44 -9.04
N ARG A 214 24.77 13.58 -8.58
CA ARG A 214 26.20 13.67 -8.92
C ARG A 214 26.48 13.36 -10.40
N LEU A 215 25.84 12.31 -10.94
CA LEU A 215 26.03 11.91 -12.35
C LEU A 215 25.55 12.98 -13.32
N SER A 216 24.46 13.68 -12.98
CA SER A 216 23.86 14.70 -13.83
C SER A 216 24.47 16.09 -13.64
N GLY A 217 25.45 16.23 -12.73
CA GLY A 217 26.00 17.56 -12.38
C GLY A 217 24.95 18.48 -11.75
N GLY A 218 23.96 17.93 -11.07
CA GLY A 218 22.87 18.67 -10.42
C GLY A 218 21.66 18.95 -11.32
N LEU A 219 21.61 18.44 -12.54
CA LEU A 219 20.42 18.56 -13.41
C LEU A 219 19.22 17.77 -12.89
N CYS A 220 19.48 16.66 -12.19
CA CYS A 220 18.47 15.84 -11.55
C CYS A 220 18.67 15.83 -10.04
N ASN A 221 17.55 15.72 -9.31
CA ASN A 221 17.57 15.60 -7.86
C ASN A 221 16.85 14.31 -7.45
N SER A 222 17.52 13.46 -6.67
CA SER A 222 16.96 12.18 -6.18
C SER A 222 15.78 12.34 -5.23
N ASP A 223 15.56 13.54 -4.69
CA ASP A 223 14.42 13.90 -3.85
C ASP A 223 13.24 14.53 -4.60
N ASP A 224 13.38 14.75 -5.92
CA ASP A 224 12.33 15.32 -6.75
C ASP A 224 11.36 14.23 -7.24
N TYR A 225 10.46 13.85 -6.36
CA TYR A 225 9.40 12.86 -6.67
C TYR A 225 8.42 13.35 -7.72
N GLY A 226 8.25 14.68 -7.89
CA GLY A 226 7.46 15.26 -8.98
C GLY A 226 8.06 14.92 -10.34
N ALA A 227 9.37 15.14 -10.49
CA ALA A 227 10.09 14.79 -11.72
C ALA A 227 10.06 13.27 -12.03
N VAL A 228 10.07 12.43 -10.99
CA VAL A 228 9.91 10.98 -11.12
C VAL A 228 8.50 10.62 -11.61
N LYS A 229 7.48 11.18 -10.97
CA LYS A 229 6.06 10.97 -11.29
C LYS A 229 5.74 11.32 -12.74
N ASP A 230 6.28 12.44 -13.24
CA ASP A 230 6.10 12.89 -14.63
C ASP A 230 6.67 11.90 -15.67
N ARG A 231 7.65 11.09 -15.29
CA ARG A 231 8.45 10.29 -16.24
C ARG A 231 8.29 8.78 -16.07
N MET A 232 8.21 8.28 -14.84
CA MET A 232 8.37 6.86 -14.55
C MET A 232 7.27 6.02 -15.20
N ALA A 233 6.00 6.37 -15.03
CA ALA A 233 4.90 5.59 -15.58
C ALA A 233 4.94 5.50 -17.11
N GLY A 234 5.18 6.64 -17.80
CA GLY A 234 5.30 6.66 -19.26
C GLY A 234 6.51 5.88 -19.78
N PHE A 235 7.68 6.01 -19.11
CA PHE A 235 8.88 5.24 -19.45
C PHE A 235 8.67 3.74 -19.30
N MET A 236 8.07 3.32 -18.19
CA MET A 236 7.77 1.91 -17.93
C MET A 236 6.70 1.36 -18.89
N ALA A 237 5.67 2.14 -19.20
CA ALA A 237 4.66 1.76 -20.19
C ALA A 237 5.28 1.48 -21.56
N ALA A 238 6.20 2.33 -22.02
CA ALA A 238 6.94 2.09 -23.26
C ALA A 238 7.77 0.80 -23.19
N GLY A 239 8.36 0.49 -22.01
CA GLY A 239 9.05 -0.76 -21.74
C GLY A 239 8.13 -1.99 -21.92
N PHE A 240 6.96 -1.97 -21.31
CA PHE A 240 5.95 -3.03 -21.51
C PHE A 240 5.58 -3.20 -22.98
N MET A 241 5.28 -2.10 -23.68
CA MET A 241 4.97 -2.15 -25.12
C MET A 241 6.12 -2.69 -25.98
N SER A 242 7.36 -2.60 -25.50
CA SER A 242 8.52 -3.14 -26.18
C SER A 242 8.70 -4.65 -26.00
N ILE A 243 8.47 -5.19 -24.80
CA ILE A 243 8.62 -6.61 -24.51
C ILE A 243 7.38 -7.42 -24.90
N CYS A 244 6.19 -6.87 -24.74
CA CYS A 244 4.90 -7.48 -25.09
C CYS A 244 4.56 -7.34 -26.58
N LYS A 245 5.49 -7.58 -27.46
CA LYS A 245 5.19 -7.59 -28.91
C LYS A 245 4.42 -8.86 -29.27
N PRO A 246 3.34 -8.77 -30.09
CA PRO A 246 2.64 -9.97 -30.55
C PRO A 246 3.64 -10.94 -31.20
N GLY A 247 3.66 -12.12 -30.66
CA GLY A 247 4.38 -13.34 -30.92
C GLY A 247 5.39 -13.42 -32.05
N LYS A 248 6.65 -13.56 -31.68
CA LYS A 248 7.62 -14.40 -32.41
C LYS A 248 7.49 -15.89 -32.03
N GLY A 249 6.34 -16.30 -31.51
CA GLY A 249 6.13 -17.62 -30.94
C GLY A 249 5.12 -18.47 -31.67
N ALA A 250 5.26 -18.65 -33.01
CA ALA A 250 4.61 -19.75 -33.75
C ALA A 250 5.29 -19.93 -35.10
N ALA A 251 6.61 -20.16 -35.10
CA ALA A 251 7.31 -20.66 -36.25
C ALA A 251 8.36 -21.66 -35.73
N GLY A 252 7.91 -22.90 -35.59
CA GLY A 252 8.75 -24.06 -35.26
C GLY A 252 7.93 -25.32 -35.30
#